data_79368cd0aab738077834ae2ea7f2f80f
#
_entry.id   79368cd0aab738077834ae2ea7f2f80f
#
_cell.length_a   1.000
_cell.length_b   1.000
_cell.length_c   1.000
_cell.angle_alpha   90.00
_cell.angle_beta   90.00
_cell.angle_gamma   90.00
#
_symmetry.space_group_name_H-M   'P 1'
#
loop_
_entity.id
_entity.type
_entity.pdbx_description
1 polymer ?
#
loop_
_entity_poly.entity_id
_entity_poly.type
_entity_poly.pdbx_seq_one_letter_code
_entity_poly.pdbx_strand_id
1 'polypeptide(L)'
;LRPHLYSGKIERVIVGAENYDGARECHYEWVHRMHQDCVDHHVNFEFIETGNHFVKNGRKYEILDKRKQQEQAKKSGLSYEGRAVSVQLTEDAQGESVPLFQTDAVTLCDSCAYKKFCGTQSGRPSCMLSL
;
A
#
# COMPACT_ATOMS: atom_id res chain seq x y z
N LEU A 1 15.59 3.19 -13.94
CA LEU A 1 15.32 2.56 -12.63
C LEU A 1 16.56 1.88 -12.03
N ARG A 2 17.34 1.16 -12.84
CA ARG A 2 18.54 0.43 -12.36
C ARG A 2 19.48 1.25 -11.49
N PRO A 3 19.88 2.49 -11.88
CA PRO A 3 20.82 3.27 -11.07
C PRO A 3 20.34 3.52 -9.65
N HIS A 4 19.02 3.65 -9.46
CA HIS A 4 18.41 3.86 -8.16
C HIS A 4 18.35 2.57 -7.33
N LEU A 5 18.18 1.42 -7.97
CA LEU A 5 18.16 0.13 -7.31
C LEU A 5 19.53 -0.26 -6.75
N TYR A 6 20.62 0.16 -7.39
CA TYR A 6 22.00 -0.04 -6.89
C TYR A 6 22.27 0.69 -5.57
N SER A 7 21.53 1.76 -5.29
CA SER A 7 21.75 2.54 -4.07
C SER A 7 21.40 1.78 -2.78
N GLY A 8 20.61 0.72 -2.89
CA GLY A 8 20.10 -0.04 -1.74
C GLY A 8 19.07 0.71 -0.89
N LYS A 9 18.68 1.91 -1.31
CA LYS A 9 17.73 2.77 -0.58
C LYS A 9 16.27 2.47 -0.94
N ILE A 10 16.02 1.81 -2.07
CA ILE A 10 14.68 1.44 -2.49
C ILE A 10 14.38 0.04 -1.97
N GLU A 11 13.35 -0.09 -1.19
CA GLU A 11 12.92 -1.37 -0.60
C GLU A 11 11.79 -2.02 -1.39
N ARG A 12 10.95 -1.22 -2.04
CA ARG A 12 9.82 -1.70 -2.83
C ARG A 12 9.53 -0.79 -4.01
N VAL A 13 9.20 -1.39 -5.12
CA VAL A 13 8.68 -0.71 -6.32
C VAL A 13 7.25 -1.19 -6.55
N ILE A 14 6.33 -0.26 -6.64
CA ILE A 14 4.92 -0.53 -6.92
C ILE A 14 4.60 0.04 -8.29
N VAL A 15 4.01 -0.76 -9.15
CA VAL A 15 3.60 -0.38 -10.50
C VAL A 15 2.10 -0.51 -10.65
N GLY A 16 1.48 0.54 -11.12
CA GLY A 16 0.08 0.57 -11.53
C GLY A 16 -0.06 1.41 -12.79
N ALA A 17 -0.98 1.04 -13.65
CA ALA A 17 -1.25 1.78 -14.86
C ALA A 17 -2.46 2.73 -14.72
N GLU A 18 -2.61 3.62 -15.68
CA GLU A 18 -3.67 4.63 -15.70
C GLU A 18 -5.05 3.99 -15.88
N ASN A 19 -6.02 4.42 -15.07
CA ASN A 19 -7.38 3.86 -15.07
C ASN A 19 -8.47 4.93 -15.20
N TYR A 20 -8.22 5.96 -15.99
CA TYR A 20 -9.18 7.03 -16.27
C TYR A 20 -9.48 7.11 -17.77
N ASP A 21 -10.46 7.93 -18.14
CA ASP A 21 -10.79 8.16 -19.55
C ASP A 21 -9.62 8.83 -20.28
N GLY A 22 -9.25 8.25 -21.43
CA GLY A 22 -8.05 8.68 -22.16
C GLY A 22 -6.73 8.13 -21.62
N ALA A 23 -6.78 7.10 -20.76
CA ALA A 23 -5.59 6.45 -20.22
C ALA A 23 -4.66 5.94 -21.32
N ARG A 24 -3.36 6.09 -21.09
CA ARG A 24 -2.33 5.56 -21.99
C ARG A 24 -2.20 4.05 -21.89
N GLU A 25 -1.67 3.44 -22.92
CA GLU A 25 -1.42 2.00 -22.95
C GLU A 25 -0.31 1.62 -21.95
N CYS A 26 -0.55 0.56 -21.20
CA CYS A 26 0.46 -0.08 -20.38
C CYS A 26 0.91 -1.37 -21.06
N HIS A 27 2.18 -1.49 -21.36
CA HIS A 27 2.75 -2.67 -21.99
C HIS A 27 3.30 -3.64 -20.95
N TYR A 28 2.90 -4.90 -21.04
CA TYR A 28 3.37 -5.98 -20.18
C TYR A 28 4.91 -6.07 -20.17
N GLU A 29 5.54 -5.89 -21.31
CA GLU A 29 6.99 -5.96 -21.46
C GLU A 29 7.71 -4.90 -20.63
N TRP A 30 7.12 -3.72 -20.47
CA TRP A 30 7.67 -2.66 -19.61
C TRP A 30 7.60 -3.04 -18.12
N VAL A 31 6.45 -3.57 -17.70
CA VAL A 31 6.25 -4.03 -16.33
C VAL A 31 7.16 -5.21 -16.01
N HIS A 32 7.26 -6.16 -16.95
CA HIS A 32 8.15 -7.31 -16.81
C HIS A 32 9.62 -6.90 -16.71
N ARG A 33 10.05 -5.92 -17.49
CA ARG A 33 11.44 -5.40 -17.40
C ARG A 33 11.71 -4.78 -16.03
N MET A 34 10.79 -3.98 -15.51
CA MET A 34 10.93 -3.41 -14.16
C MET A 34 10.94 -4.49 -13.09
N HIS A 35 10.08 -5.50 -13.23
CA HIS A 35 10.10 -6.67 -12.35
C HIS A 35 11.46 -7.37 -12.36
N GLN A 36 12.01 -7.64 -13.54
CA GLN A 36 13.31 -8.29 -13.68
C GLN A 36 14.43 -7.47 -13.03
N ASP A 37 14.42 -6.17 -13.23
CA ASP A 37 15.40 -5.28 -12.60
C ASP A 37 15.30 -5.34 -11.05
N CYS A 38 14.10 -5.42 -10.52
CA CYS A 38 13.89 -5.56 -9.08
C CYS A 38 14.34 -6.92 -8.54
N VAL A 39 14.06 -8.00 -9.26
CA VAL A 39 14.52 -9.36 -8.92
C VAL A 39 16.05 -9.41 -8.87
N ASP A 40 16.72 -8.85 -9.88
CA ASP A 40 18.19 -8.83 -9.98
C ASP A 40 18.85 -8.07 -8.80
N HIS A 41 18.15 -7.12 -8.22
CA HIS A 41 18.64 -6.30 -7.09
C HIS A 41 18.03 -6.67 -5.73
N HIS A 42 17.25 -7.75 -5.66
CA HIS A 42 16.53 -8.17 -4.46
C HIS A 42 15.64 -7.08 -3.85
N VAL A 43 14.99 -6.29 -4.71
CA VAL A 43 14.02 -5.27 -4.33
C VAL A 43 12.60 -5.83 -4.49
N ASN A 44 11.75 -5.59 -3.52
CA ASN A 44 10.36 -6.02 -3.58
C ASN A 44 9.65 -5.33 -4.75
N PHE A 45 8.86 -6.08 -5.49
CA PHE A 45 8.11 -5.58 -6.63
C PHE A 45 6.64 -5.97 -6.52
N GLU A 46 5.76 -5.02 -6.77
CA GLU A 46 4.32 -5.25 -6.74
C GLU A 46 3.66 -4.62 -7.97
N PHE A 47 2.93 -5.46 -8.72
CA PHE A 47 2.11 -5.00 -9.84
C PHE A 47 0.65 -5.01 -9.39
N ILE A 48 0.08 -3.81 -9.21
CA ILE A 48 -1.22 -3.65 -8.56
C ILE A 48 -2.40 -3.60 -9.53
N GLU A 49 -2.23 -3.01 -10.72
CA GLU A 49 -3.33 -2.89 -11.69
C GLU A 49 -2.82 -2.69 -13.12
N THR A 50 -3.54 -3.27 -14.08
CA THR A 50 -3.19 -3.24 -15.50
C THR A 50 -3.58 -1.93 -16.20
N GLY A 51 -4.45 -1.14 -15.59
CA GLY A 51 -5.03 0.04 -16.23
C GLY A 51 -6.12 -0.29 -17.26
N ASN A 52 -6.70 0.76 -17.85
CA ASN A 52 -7.78 0.61 -18.83
C ASN A 52 -7.31 -0.05 -20.13
N HIS A 53 -6.10 0.27 -20.57
CA HIS A 53 -5.54 -0.21 -21.83
C HIS A 53 -4.24 -0.98 -21.57
N PHE A 54 -4.32 -2.29 -21.67
CA PHE A 54 -3.18 -3.18 -21.42
C PHE A 54 -2.76 -3.90 -22.70
N VAL A 55 -1.47 -3.93 -22.99
CA VAL A 55 -0.91 -4.58 -24.16
C VAL A 55 0.02 -5.70 -23.76
N LYS A 56 -0.21 -6.89 -24.27
CA LYS A 56 0.64 -8.04 -24.05
C LYS A 56 0.79 -8.84 -25.35
N ASN A 57 2.02 -9.12 -25.74
CA ASN A 57 2.34 -9.84 -26.98
C ASN A 57 1.69 -9.21 -28.21
N GLY A 58 1.66 -7.88 -28.30
CA GLY A 58 1.04 -7.14 -29.40
C GLY A 58 -0.49 -7.12 -29.40
N ARG A 59 -1.13 -7.77 -28.43
CA ARG A 59 -2.59 -7.79 -28.29
C ARG A 59 -3.03 -6.74 -27.28
N LYS A 60 -3.99 -5.92 -27.66
CA LYS A 60 -4.59 -4.91 -26.78
C LYS A 60 -5.78 -5.48 -26.02
N TYR A 61 -5.84 -5.18 -24.73
CA TYR A 61 -6.95 -5.52 -23.86
C TYR A 61 -7.51 -4.24 -23.28
N GLU A 62 -8.81 -4.07 -23.39
CA GLU A 62 -9.52 -2.98 -22.73
C GLU A 62 -10.20 -3.55 -21.48
N ILE A 63 -9.79 -3.08 -20.32
CA ILE A 63 -10.27 -3.57 -19.03
C ILE A 63 -10.74 -2.35 -18.23
N LEU A 64 -12.01 -2.03 -18.30
CA LEU A 64 -12.57 -0.85 -17.63
C LEU A 64 -12.91 -1.10 -16.15
N ASP A 65 -13.09 -2.36 -15.76
CA ASP A 65 -13.41 -2.73 -14.38
C ASP A 65 -12.13 -2.81 -13.55
N LYS A 66 -12.02 -1.96 -12.56
CA LYS A 66 -10.88 -1.88 -11.66
C LYS A 66 -10.56 -3.20 -10.95
N ARG A 67 -11.58 -3.96 -10.56
CA ARG A 67 -11.38 -5.27 -9.92
C ARG A 67 -10.72 -6.25 -10.87
N LYS A 68 -11.16 -6.26 -12.12
CA LYS A 68 -10.55 -7.10 -13.16
C LYS A 68 -9.12 -6.68 -13.46
N GLN A 69 -8.82 -5.39 -13.46
CA GLN A 69 -7.45 -4.88 -13.60
C GLN A 69 -6.53 -5.43 -12.50
N GLN A 70 -6.99 -5.38 -11.26
CA GLN A 70 -6.25 -5.90 -10.11
C GLN A 70 -6.10 -7.42 -10.15
N GLU A 71 -7.16 -8.14 -10.52
CA GLU A 71 -7.11 -9.59 -10.69
C GLU A 71 -6.11 -10.01 -11.77
N GLN A 72 -6.11 -9.34 -12.91
CA GLN A 72 -5.17 -9.62 -13.98
C GLN A 72 -3.73 -9.31 -13.57
N ALA A 73 -3.50 -8.23 -12.83
CA ALA A 73 -2.19 -7.91 -12.29
C ALA A 73 -1.70 -9.02 -11.35
N LYS A 74 -2.54 -9.52 -10.46
CA LYS A 74 -2.21 -10.66 -9.59
C LYS A 74 -1.93 -11.93 -10.36
N LYS A 75 -2.76 -12.25 -11.36
CA LYS A 75 -2.60 -13.43 -12.21
C LYS A 75 -1.32 -13.40 -13.05
N SER A 76 -0.75 -12.23 -13.29
CA SER A 76 0.52 -12.11 -14.01
C SER A 76 1.68 -12.78 -13.29
N GLY A 77 1.59 -12.92 -11.96
CA GLY A 77 2.66 -13.50 -11.14
C GLY A 77 3.91 -12.62 -11.03
N LEU A 78 3.84 -11.35 -11.41
CA LEU A 78 4.99 -10.44 -11.40
C LEU A 78 5.32 -9.86 -10.02
N SER A 79 4.48 -10.04 -9.02
CA SER A 79 4.80 -9.62 -7.67
C SER A 79 5.95 -10.45 -7.10
N TYR A 80 6.92 -9.80 -6.48
CA TYR A 80 8.13 -10.42 -5.96
C TYR A 80 8.51 -9.85 -4.60
N GLU A 81 8.78 -10.73 -3.65
CA GLU A 81 9.29 -10.36 -2.33
C GLU A 81 10.72 -10.87 -2.17
N GLY A 82 11.67 -9.94 -2.30
CA GLY A 82 13.11 -10.24 -2.25
C GLY A 82 13.72 -10.03 -0.87
N ARG A 83 13.13 -9.20 -0.04
CA ARG A 83 13.60 -8.93 1.32
C ARG A 83 12.45 -8.59 2.25
N ALA A 84 12.61 -8.95 3.52
CA ALA A 84 11.68 -8.49 4.55
C ALA A 84 11.88 -6.98 4.77
N VAL A 85 10.79 -6.23 4.70
CA VAL A 85 10.80 -4.82 5.07
C VAL A 85 10.54 -4.74 6.57
N SER A 86 11.58 -4.38 7.31
CA SER A 86 11.44 -4.06 8.73
C SER A 86 11.25 -2.57 8.88
N VAL A 87 10.05 -2.16 9.25
CA VAL A 87 9.83 -0.77 9.66
C VAL A 87 10.25 -0.68 11.12
N GLN A 88 11.39 -0.09 11.36
CA GLN A 88 11.77 0.32 12.70
C GLN A 88 11.19 1.69 12.95
N LEU A 89 10.26 1.77 13.87
CA LEU A 89 9.83 3.04 14.42
C LEU A 89 10.99 3.55 15.28
N THR A 90 11.66 4.58 14.80
CA THR A 90 12.66 5.27 15.62
C THR A 90 11.93 6.01 16.73
N GLU A 91 12.36 5.80 17.93
CA GLU A 91 11.98 6.63 19.05
C GLU A 91 12.35 8.09 18.70
N ASP A 92 11.54 9.02 19.15
CA ASP A 92 11.84 10.43 18.97
C ASP A 92 13.15 10.80 19.69
N ALA A 93 13.65 12.00 19.45
CA ALA A 93 14.92 12.45 20.01
C ALA A 93 14.95 12.45 21.55
N GLN A 94 13.82 12.35 22.22
CA GLN A 94 13.70 12.23 23.67
C GLN A 94 13.54 10.77 24.13
N GLY A 95 13.54 9.82 23.22
CA GLY A 95 13.32 8.42 23.55
C GLY A 95 11.87 8.09 23.94
N GLU A 96 10.97 9.01 23.70
CA GLU A 96 9.54 8.79 23.92
C GLU A 96 8.89 8.25 22.64
N SER A 97 8.54 6.99 22.65
CA SER A 97 7.62 6.47 21.65
C SER A 97 6.22 6.96 22.00
N VAL A 98 5.68 7.86 21.20
CA VAL A 98 4.25 8.19 21.28
C VAL A 98 3.52 7.13 20.45
N PRO A 99 2.85 6.16 21.07
CA PRO A 99 2.05 5.19 20.32
C PRO A 99 0.88 5.95 19.69
N LEU A 100 0.79 5.87 18.37
CA LEU A 100 -0.25 6.51 17.57
C LEU A 100 -1.67 6.09 17.96
N PHE A 101 -1.83 5.03 18.73
CA PHE A 101 -3.12 4.45 19.09
C PHE A 101 -3.20 4.01 20.55
N GLN A 102 -2.50 4.68 21.44
CA GLN A 102 -2.75 4.46 22.84
C GLN A 102 -4.02 5.19 23.26
N THR A 103 -5.12 4.65 22.87
CA THR A 103 -6.35 4.98 23.53
C THR A 103 -6.70 3.85 24.49
N ASP A 104 -6.18 3.98 25.66
CA ASP A 104 -6.89 3.41 26.78
C ASP A 104 -8.32 3.97 26.73
N ALA A 105 -9.32 3.10 26.67
CA ALA A 105 -10.72 3.52 26.59
C ALA A 105 -11.12 4.44 27.75
N VAL A 106 -10.48 4.28 28.87
CA VAL A 106 -10.67 5.14 30.07
C VAL A 106 -10.13 6.55 29.80
N THR A 107 -8.93 6.67 29.24
CA THR A 107 -8.33 7.98 28.92
C THR A 107 -9.14 8.72 27.86
N LEU A 108 -9.64 8.01 26.85
CA LEU A 108 -10.49 8.59 25.82
C LEU A 108 -11.79 9.15 26.42
N CYS A 109 -12.43 8.41 27.32
CA CYS A 109 -13.65 8.87 28.00
C CYS A 109 -13.39 10.04 28.93
N ASP A 110 -12.24 10.10 29.60
CA ASP A 110 -11.88 11.20 30.49
C ASP A 110 -11.67 12.52 29.75
N SER A 111 -11.15 12.47 28.52
CA SER A 111 -10.95 13.64 27.69
C SER A 111 -12.13 13.92 26.74
N CYS A 112 -13.17 13.13 26.77
CA CYS A 112 -14.31 13.26 25.85
C CYS A 112 -15.22 14.41 26.27
N ALA A 113 -15.56 15.32 25.36
CA ALA A 113 -16.50 16.42 25.60
C ALA A 113 -17.94 15.94 25.90
N TYR A 114 -18.27 14.74 25.50
CA TYR A 114 -19.60 14.12 25.67
C TYR A 114 -19.65 13.13 26.83
N LYS A 115 -18.70 13.14 27.73
CA LYS A 115 -18.63 12.24 28.88
C LYS A 115 -19.92 12.21 29.70
N LYS A 116 -20.56 13.34 29.85
CA LYS A 116 -21.83 13.46 30.57
C LYS A 116 -22.98 12.71 29.91
N PHE A 117 -22.93 12.51 28.60
CA PHE A 117 -23.96 11.88 27.80
C PHE A 117 -23.70 10.41 27.52
N CYS A 118 -22.47 9.97 27.66
CA CYS A 118 -22.10 8.59 27.37
C CYS A 118 -22.66 7.59 28.41
N GLY A 119 -23.05 8.01 29.58
CA GLY A 119 -23.55 7.13 30.65
C GLY A 119 -22.59 5.99 30.97
N THR A 120 -21.34 6.10 30.61
CA THR A 120 -20.36 5.06 30.74
C THR A 120 -19.77 5.08 32.12
N GLN A 121 -20.28 4.24 32.90
CA GLN A 121 -19.82 4.07 34.26
C GLN A 121 -18.58 3.20 34.37
N SER A 122 -18.30 2.42 33.37
CA SER A 122 -17.20 1.46 33.36
C SER A 122 -16.74 1.24 31.97
N GLY A 123 -15.54 1.67 31.64
CA GLY A 123 -14.82 1.51 30.38
C GLY A 123 -15.49 0.73 29.28
N ARG A 124 -16.57 1.21 28.74
CA ARG A 124 -17.35 0.51 27.75
C ARG A 124 -16.91 0.78 26.34
N PRO A 125 -16.93 -0.25 25.51
CA PRO A 125 -16.53 -0.10 24.11
C PRO A 125 -17.53 0.67 23.25
N SER A 126 -18.66 1.09 23.77
CA SER A 126 -19.74 1.73 23.01
C SER A 126 -19.79 3.25 23.15
N CYS A 127 -18.66 3.92 23.18
CA CYS A 127 -18.61 5.38 23.08
C CYS A 127 -19.00 5.83 21.68
N MET A 128 -19.88 6.85 21.57
CA MET A 128 -20.31 7.38 20.26
C MET A 128 -19.18 7.94 19.40
N LEU A 129 -18.04 8.28 20.00
CA LEU A 129 -16.86 8.79 19.32
C LEU A 129 -15.76 7.74 19.09
N SER A 130 -15.93 6.52 19.60
CA SER A 130 -15.03 5.42 19.32
C SER A 130 -15.44 4.76 18.00
N LEU A 131 -14.57 4.82 17.05
CA LEU A 131 -14.73 4.11 15.78
C LEU A 131 -14.21 2.69 15.86
#